data_2b6febc617da864d33230865a045d0bd
#
_entry.id   2b6febc617da864d33230865a045d0bd
#
_cell.length_a   1.000
_cell.length_b   1.000
_cell.length_c   1.000
_cell.angle_alpha   90.00
_cell.angle_beta   90.00
_cell.angle_gamma   90.00
#
_symmetry.space_group_name_H-M   'P 1'
#
loop_
_entity.id
_entity.type
_entity.pdbx_description
1 polymer ?
#
loop_
_entity_poly.entity_id
_entity_poly.type
_entity_poly.pdbx_seq_one_letter_code
_entity_poly.pdbx_strand_id
1 'polypeptide(L)'
;MRKLYIASAISALVLSSLMFATPSRAAECIIAGELSPWGTNSTGTFMLPSGGSCVLNLRIPGVVNSSSVLQKPAHGSLRRVNVSNYEYRAGKGFKGTDTFSVTAVGKTAAGMTGKSVVTLNANIQ
;
A
#
# COMPACT_ATOMS: atom_id res chain seq x y z
N MET A 1 -12.62 33.18 68.86
CA MET A 1 -11.75 32.35 68.02
C MET A 1 -12.30 32.33 66.63
N ARG A 2 -11.63 32.96 65.72
CA ARG A 2 -11.99 32.88 64.26
C ARG A 2 -11.33 31.66 63.64
N LYS A 3 -12.11 30.72 63.17
CA LYS A 3 -11.58 29.62 62.37
C LYS A 3 -11.41 30.12 60.95
N LEU A 4 -10.13 30.17 60.52
CA LEU A 4 -9.79 30.40 59.13
C LEU A 4 -9.96 29.11 58.36
N TYR A 5 -10.95 29.07 57.46
CA TYR A 5 -11.08 28.00 56.51
C TYR A 5 -10.24 28.34 55.29
N ILE A 6 -9.16 27.65 55.15
CA ILE A 6 -8.35 27.71 53.90
C ILE A 6 -9.05 26.82 52.88
N ALA A 7 -9.76 27.45 51.97
CA ALA A 7 -10.26 26.71 50.80
C ALA A 7 -9.11 26.46 49.86
N SER A 8 -8.61 25.26 49.84
CA SER A 8 -7.65 24.79 48.81
C SER A 8 -8.40 24.61 47.52
N ALA A 9 -8.28 25.58 46.63
CA ALA A 9 -8.71 25.41 45.26
C ALA A 9 -7.70 24.47 44.54
N ILE A 10 -8.08 23.22 44.39
CA ILE A 10 -7.33 22.29 43.53
C ILE A 10 -7.71 22.62 42.10
N SER A 11 -6.87 23.39 41.42
CA SER A 11 -6.95 23.58 39.97
C SER A 11 -6.52 22.28 39.33
N ALA A 12 -7.47 21.45 38.92
CA ALA A 12 -7.21 20.33 38.06
C ALA A 12 -6.83 20.85 36.67
N LEU A 13 -5.54 20.89 36.38
CA LEU A 13 -5.03 21.09 35.02
C LEU A 13 -5.40 19.83 34.21
N VAL A 14 -6.49 19.90 33.48
CA VAL A 14 -6.82 18.94 32.45
C VAL A 14 -5.86 19.21 31.29
N LEU A 15 -4.75 18.48 31.26
CA LEU A 15 -3.91 18.39 30.07
C LEU A 15 -4.72 17.63 29.00
N SER A 16 -5.42 18.37 28.15
CA SER A 16 -5.96 17.84 26.92
C SER A 16 -4.79 17.50 26.02
N SER A 17 -4.32 16.25 26.06
CA SER A 17 -3.41 15.74 25.09
C SER A 17 -4.14 15.68 23.75
N LEU A 18 -3.91 16.67 22.91
CA LEU A 18 -4.31 16.66 21.52
C LEU A 18 -3.51 15.54 20.84
N MET A 19 -4.11 14.35 20.74
CA MET A 19 -3.58 13.29 19.91
C MET A 19 -3.79 13.70 18.45
N PHE A 20 -2.74 14.23 17.84
CA PHE A 20 -2.70 14.39 16.39
C PHE A 20 -2.61 12.99 15.79
N ALA A 21 -3.73 12.49 15.23
CA ALA A 21 -3.71 11.31 14.41
C ALA A 21 -2.92 11.68 13.14
N THR A 22 -1.67 11.22 13.04
CA THR A 22 -0.92 11.26 11.78
C THR A 22 -1.62 10.34 10.81
N PRO A 23 -1.98 10.80 9.58
CA PRO A 23 -2.51 9.89 8.57
C PRO A 23 -1.46 8.82 8.30
N SER A 24 -1.78 7.57 8.65
CA SER A 24 -0.93 6.43 8.33
C SER A 24 -0.99 6.20 6.83
N ARG A 25 0.09 6.50 6.11
CA ARG A 25 0.24 6.04 4.74
C ARG A 25 0.50 4.54 4.77
N ALA A 26 -0.19 3.77 3.91
CA ALA A 26 0.15 2.37 3.72
C ALA A 26 1.62 2.27 3.31
N ALA A 27 2.36 1.36 3.94
CA ALA A 27 3.75 1.11 3.59
C ALA A 27 3.85 0.65 2.13
N GLU A 28 4.95 0.98 1.47
CA GLU A 28 5.24 0.46 0.14
C GLU A 28 5.55 -1.04 0.23
N CYS A 29 5.01 -1.82 -0.71
CA CYS A 29 5.34 -3.25 -0.80
C CYS A 29 6.80 -3.40 -1.24
N ILE A 30 7.56 -4.21 -0.51
CA ILE A 30 8.94 -4.54 -0.89
C ILE A 30 8.89 -5.72 -1.86
N ILE A 31 9.00 -5.42 -3.14
CA ILE A 31 8.88 -6.39 -4.21
C ILE A 31 10.27 -6.91 -4.57
N ALA A 32 10.46 -8.23 -4.46
CA ALA A 32 11.59 -8.94 -4.99
C ALA A 32 11.24 -9.45 -6.41
N GLY A 33 12.15 -9.21 -7.35
CA GLY A 33 11.98 -9.59 -8.76
C GLY A 33 12.68 -8.61 -9.67
N GLU A 34 12.76 -8.97 -10.94
CA GLU A 34 13.37 -8.13 -11.96
C GLU A 34 12.33 -7.20 -12.60
N LEU A 35 12.70 -5.94 -12.74
CA LEU A 35 11.95 -4.98 -13.53
C LEU A 35 12.24 -5.25 -15.01
N SER A 36 11.23 -5.64 -15.75
CA SER A 36 11.34 -5.87 -17.18
C SER A 36 11.00 -4.61 -17.97
N PRO A 37 11.66 -4.40 -19.12
CA PRO A 37 11.33 -3.27 -19.99
C PRO A 37 9.90 -3.39 -20.56
N TRP A 38 9.40 -2.30 -21.13
CA TRP A 38 8.12 -2.32 -21.83
C TRP A 38 8.07 -3.38 -22.93
N GLY A 39 6.92 -4.03 -23.06
CA GLY A 39 6.67 -5.11 -24.01
C GLY A 39 6.98 -6.51 -23.50
N THR A 40 7.46 -6.63 -22.27
CA THR A 40 7.73 -7.92 -21.63
C THR A 40 6.88 -8.10 -20.37
N ASN A 41 6.65 -9.36 -20.01
CA ASN A 41 5.97 -9.70 -18.76
C ASN A 41 6.99 -9.83 -17.63
N SER A 42 6.62 -9.35 -16.47
CA SER A 42 7.44 -9.43 -15.26
C SER A 42 6.68 -10.09 -14.12
N THR A 43 7.42 -10.71 -13.22
CA THR A 43 6.87 -11.36 -12.03
C THR A 43 7.64 -10.87 -10.80
N GLY A 44 6.91 -10.52 -9.76
CA GLY A 44 7.46 -10.11 -8.47
C GLY A 44 6.79 -10.84 -7.32
N THR A 45 7.47 -10.84 -6.18
CA THR A 45 6.98 -11.44 -4.94
C THR A 45 7.17 -10.46 -3.79
N PHE A 46 6.20 -10.38 -2.91
CA PHE A 46 6.29 -9.60 -1.68
C PHE A 46 5.64 -10.35 -0.52
N MET A 47 5.96 -9.93 0.69
CA MET A 47 5.48 -10.57 1.93
C MET A 47 4.64 -9.60 2.74
N LEU A 48 3.55 -10.10 3.31
CA LEU A 48 2.68 -9.36 4.21
C LEU A 48 2.15 -10.25 5.34
N PRO A 49 1.90 -9.68 6.52
CA PRO A 49 1.12 -10.38 7.54
C PRO A 49 -0.34 -10.49 7.10
N SER A 50 -1.05 -11.49 7.63
CA SER A 50 -2.50 -11.64 7.45
C SER A 50 -3.22 -10.36 7.87
N GLY A 51 -4.13 -9.86 7.04
CA GLY A 51 -4.85 -8.59 7.26
C GLY A 51 -4.02 -7.33 6.99
N GLY A 52 -2.74 -7.47 6.63
CA GLY A 52 -1.87 -6.35 6.29
C GLY A 52 -2.16 -5.76 4.91
N SER A 53 -1.64 -4.57 4.66
CA SER A 53 -1.76 -3.88 3.38
C SER A 53 -0.46 -3.18 3.00
N CYS A 54 -0.24 -3.04 1.70
CA CYS A 54 0.85 -2.23 1.17
C CYS A 54 0.51 -1.66 -0.21
N VAL A 55 1.25 -0.63 -0.62
CA VAL A 55 1.12 0.00 -1.92
C VAL A 55 2.17 -0.54 -2.88
N LEU A 56 1.70 -1.05 -4.01
CA LEU A 56 2.52 -1.52 -5.12
C LEU A 56 2.78 -0.40 -6.09
N ASN A 57 4.01 -0.18 -6.44
CA ASN A 57 4.39 0.72 -7.52
C ASN A 57 4.79 -0.09 -8.76
N LEU A 58 4.16 0.19 -9.90
CA LEU A 58 4.54 -0.37 -11.18
C LEU A 58 5.80 0.34 -11.66
N ARG A 59 6.96 -0.13 -11.26
CA ARG A 59 8.26 0.46 -11.59
C ARG A 59 8.73 0.06 -13.00
N ILE A 60 7.89 0.28 -13.99
CA ILE A 60 8.28 0.06 -15.38
C ILE A 60 9.03 1.31 -15.87
N PRO A 61 10.25 1.20 -16.40
CA PRO A 61 11.01 2.35 -16.87
C PRO A 61 10.27 3.12 -17.95
N GLY A 62 10.14 4.45 -17.79
CA GLY A 62 9.42 5.32 -18.71
C GLY A 62 8.13 5.84 -18.12
N VAL A 63 7.12 6.07 -18.97
CA VAL A 63 5.83 6.65 -18.58
C VAL A 63 4.73 5.60 -18.68
N VAL A 64 3.98 5.39 -17.59
CA VAL A 64 2.77 4.58 -17.59
C VAL A 64 1.59 5.46 -18.00
N ASN A 65 0.98 5.20 -19.15
CA ASN A 65 -0.16 5.96 -19.65
C ASN A 65 -1.49 5.43 -19.13
N SER A 66 -1.62 4.11 -19.02
CA SER A 66 -2.82 3.44 -18.51
C SER A 66 -2.48 2.12 -17.85
N SER A 67 -3.30 1.70 -16.92
CA SER A 67 -3.19 0.39 -16.29
C SER A 67 -4.56 -0.12 -15.85
N SER A 68 -4.67 -1.43 -15.73
CA SER A 68 -5.89 -2.09 -15.24
C SER A 68 -5.56 -3.42 -14.60
N VAL A 69 -6.44 -3.89 -13.73
CA VAL A 69 -6.30 -5.22 -13.13
C VAL A 69 -6.68 -6.26 -14.17
N LEU A 70 -5.74 -7.16 -14.51
CA LEU A 70 -5.96 -8.27 -15.43
C LEU A 70 -6.52 -9.49 -14.69
N GLN A 71 -5.94 -9.81 -13.52
CA GLN A 71 -6.37 -10.90 -12.66
C GLN A 71 -6.48 -10.39 -11.22
N LYS A 72 -7.66 -10.54 -10.64
CA LYS A 72 -7.90 -10.16 -9.25
C LYS A 72 -7.29 -11.18 -8.29
N PRO A 73 -6.80 -10.75 -7.10
CA PRO A 73 -6.40 -11.68 -6.06
C PRO A 73 -7.59 -12.49 -5.55
N ALA A 74 -7.36 -13.76 -5.23
CA ALA A 74 -8.40 -14.66 -4.75
C ALA A 74 -8.71 -14.49 -3.26
N HIS A 75 -7.72 -14.07 -2.47
CA HIS A 75 -7.78 -14.03 -1.00
C HIS A 75 -7.57 -12.65 -0.39
N GLY A 76 -7.41 -11.65 -1.21
CA GLY A 76 -7.24 -10.28 -0.81
C GLY A 76 -8.02 -9.34 -1.70
N SER A 77 -7.77 -8.04 -1.56
CA SER A 77 -8.35 -7.01 -2.41
C SER A 77 -7.26 -6.13 -3.02
N LEU A 78 -7.50 -5.68 -4.23
CA LEU A 78 -6.62 -4.80 -4.98
C LEU A 78 -7.38 -3.55 -5.39
N ARG A 79 -6.88 -2.38 -4.99
CA ARG A 79 -7.47 -1.09 -5.31
C ARG A 79 -6.48 -0.23 -6.08
N ARG A 80 -6.93 0.33 -7.19
CA ARG A 80 -6.14 1.29 -7.95
C ARG A 80 -6.09 2.63 -7.20
N VAL A 81 -4.89 3.10 -6.89
CA VAL A 81 -4.66 4.42 -6.29
C VAL A 81 -4.48 5.47 -7.39
N ASN A 82 -3.65 5.17 -8.37
CA ASN A 82 -3.44 5.96 -9.59
C ASN A 82 -2.94 5.04 -10.72
N VAL A 83 -2.53 5.62 -11.84
CA VAL A 83 -2.09 4.86 -13.02
C VAL A 83 -0.91 3.92 -12.75
N SER A 84 -0.06 4.23 -11.76
CA SER A 84 1.17 3.48 -11.46
C SER A 84 1.14 2.78 -10.09
N ASN A 85 0.13 3.04 -9.26
CA ASN A 85 0.11 2.53 -7.89
C ASN A 85 -1.21 1.81 -7.60
N TYR A 86 -1.08 0.67 -6.95
CA TYR A 86 -2.18 -0.17 -6.46
C TYR A 86 -1.98 -0.49 -4.99
N GLU A 87 -3.05 -0.49 -4.21
CA GLU A 87 -3.04 -0.96 -2.84
C GLU A 87 -3.55 -2.39 -2.79
N TYR A 88 -2.73 -3.28 -2.25
CA TYR A 88 -3.11 -4.65 -1.93
C TYR A 88 -3.39 -4.79 -0.44
N ARG A 89 -4.48 -5.44 -0.10
CA ARG A 89 -4.84 -5.79 1.27
C ARG A 89 -5.09 -7.28 1.37
N ALA A 90 -4.33 -7.94 2.25
CA ALA A 90 -4.52 -9.35 2.53
C ALA A 90 -5.80 -9.59 3.32
N GLY A 91 -6.52 -10.67 3.02
CA GLY A 91 -7.69 -11.07 3.80
C GLY A 91 -7.30 -11.46 5.22
N LYS A 92 -8.14 -11.11 6.21
CA LYS A 92 -7.93 -11.51 7.59
C LYS A 92 -7.98 -13.03 7.73
N GLY A 93 -7.00 -13.60 8.43
CA GLY A 93 -6.92 -15.04 8.69
C GLY A 93 -6.38 -15.87 7.52
N PHE A 94 -6.22 -15.30 6.34
CA PHE A 94 -5.61 -16.01 5.23
C PHE A 94 -4.08 -16.07 5.40
N LYS A 95 -3.51 -17.23 5.18
CA LYS A 95 -2.06 -17.48 5.12
C LYS A 95 -1.78 -18.32 3.90
N GLY A 96 -0.75 -17.97 3.15
CA GLY A 96 -0.37 -18.64 1.92
C GLY A 96 -0.08 -17.65 0.81
N THR A 97 -0.10 -18.10 -0.43
CA THR A 97 0.19 -17.29 -1.60
C THR A 97 -1.09 -16.83 -2.27
N ASP A 98 -1.17 -15.52 -2.54
CA ASP A 98 -2.22 -14.89 -3.33
C ASP A 98 -1.60 -14.25 -4.56
N THR A 99 -2.12 -14.56 -5.73
CA THR A 99 -1.55 -14.12 -7.02
C THR A 99 -2.53 -13.20 -7.73
N PHE A 100 -2.02 -12.11 -8.26
CA PHE A 100 -2.77 -11.18 -9.08
C PHE A 100 -1.89 -10.57 -10.17
N SER A 101 -2.50 -9.95 -11.17
CA SER A 101 -1.77 -9.30 -12.25
C SER A 101 -2.39 -7.99 -12.70
N VAL A 102 -1.55 -7.10 -13.15
CA VAL A 102 -1.89 -5.78 -13.66
C VAL A 102 -1.33 -5.64 -15.08
N THR A 103 -2.15 -5.17 -16.00
CA THR A 103 -1.73 -4.79 -17.35
C THR A 103 -1.42 -3.30 -17.36
N ALA A 104 -0.30 -2.92 -17.95
CA ALA A 104 0.08 -1.52 -18.11
C ALA A 104 0.45 -1.24 -19.56
N VAL A 105 0.05 -0.05 -20.04
CA VAL A 105 0.44 0.51 -21.34
C VAL A 105 1.20 1.79 -21.11
N GLY A 106 2.30 1.96 -21.78
CA GLY A 106 3.14 3.13 -21.60
C GLY A 106 4.16 3.31 -22.70
N LYS A 107 5.11 4.20 -22.45
CA LYS A 107 6.18 4.54 -23.37
C LYS A 107 7.53 4.41 -22.70
N THR A 108 8.52 3.92 -23.45
CA THR A 108 9.93 3.99 -23.06
C THR A 108 10.43 5.43 -23.08
N ALA A 109 11.59 5.68 -22.49
CA ALA A 109 12.27 6.99 -22.59
C ALA A 109 12.53 7.41 -24.03
N ALA A 110 12.70 6.47 -24.95
CA ALA A 110 12.84 6.71 -26.39
C ALA A 110 11.51 6.94 -27.13
N GLY A 111 10.37 6.94 -26.43
CA GLY A 111 9.05 7.19 -27.00
C GLY A 111 8.36 5.99 -27.64
N MET A 112 8.90 4.79 -27.50
CA MET A 112 8.30 3.57 -28.01
C MET A 112 7.16 3.10 -27.10
N THR A 113 5.97 2.89 -27.68
CA THR A 113 4.82 2.36 -26.96
C THR A 113 4.96 0.88 -26.70
N GLY A 114 4.61 0.45 -25.49
CA GLY A 114 4.61 -0.97 -25.12
C GLY A 114 3.48 -1.30 -24.16
N LYS A 115 3.16 -2.59 -24.10
CA LYS A 115 2.21 -3.19 -23.16
C LYS A 115 2.94 -4.25 -22.36
N SER A 116 2.77 -4.23 -21.06
CA SER A 116 3.39 -5.21 -20.14
C SER A 116 2.35 -5.77 -19.18
N VAL A 117 2.56 -7.01 -18.77
CA VAL A 117 1.80 -7.65 -17.70
C VAL A 117 2.73 -7.86 -16.52
N VAL A 118 2.35 -7.33 -15.37
CA VAL A 118 3.05 -7.52 -14.11
C VAL A 118 2.25 -8.49 -13.25
N THR A 119 2.83 -9.64 -12.98
CA THR A 119 2.23 -10.66 -12.09
C THR A 119 2.90 -10.60 -10.73
N LEU A 120 2.11 -10.54 -9.68
CA LEU A 120 2.58 -10.40 -8.31
C LEU A 120 2.06 -11.54 -7.45
N ASN A 121 2.97 -12.10 -6.66
CA ASN A 121 2.69 -13.14 -5.70
C ASN A 121 2.85 -12.56 -4.30
N ALA A 122 1.76 -12.48 -3.56
CA ALA A 122 1.74 -12.05 -2.18
C ALA A 122 1.89 -13.29 -1.27
N ASN A 123 2.97 -13.37 -0.53
CA ASN A 123 3.15 -14.39 0.50
C ASN A 123 2.62 -13.87 1.82
N ILE A 124 1.49 -14.40 2.25
CA ILE A 124 0.79 -13.98 3.46
C ILE A 124 1.17 -14.90 4.62
N GLN A 125 1.63 -14.31 5.70
CA GLN A 125 2.15 -15.00 6.88
C GLN A 125 1.29 -14.82 8.12
#